data_01fcb72edb0426793ab8f7f1bbca5682
#
_entry.id   01fcb72edb0426793ab8f7f1bbca5682
#
_cell.length_a   1.000
_cell.length_b   1.000
_cell.length_c   1.000
_cell.angle_alpha   90.00
_cell.angle_beta   90.00
_cell.angle_gamma   90.00
#
_symmetry.space_group_name_H-M   'P 1'
#
loop_
_entity.id
_entity.type
_entity.pdbx_description
1 polymer ?
#
loop_
_entity_poly.entity_id
_entity_poly.type
_entity_poly.pdbx_seq_one_letter_code
_entity_poly.pdbx_strand_id
1 'polypeptide(L)'
;MLELAILGLLKERTMHGYQLKKQLAEALGTFWQVSYGSLYPALKRLRKQGAVEMVFPKGDVVRRKNVYRITELGEQAFARMVESPDQGTDDNGFRVRLAFFRHLKPEARIGVMERRKEMLLDRVRDLKERLASYRERVDGYTLSLMRHGVDTTEQDIAWLDDMIKAERRATDGRPKRRRSTKKKGVTA
;
A
#
# COMPACT_ATOMS: atom_id res chain seq x y z
N MET A 1 5.67 -6.75 -2.53
CA MET A 1 5.59 -5.43 -1.84
C MET A 1 6.61 -4.40 -2.32
N LEU A 2 7.89 -4.75 -2.54
CA LEU A 2 8.90 -3.79 -3.01
C LEU A 2 8.55 -3.19 -4.38
N GLU A 3 8.03 -3.98 -5.31
CA GLU A 3 7.61 -3.52 -6.63
C GLU A 3 6.46 -2.52 -6.55
N LEU A 4 5.47 -2.75 -5.67
CA LEU A 4 4.41 -1.78 -5.39
C LEU A 4 4.99 -0.43 -4.91
N ALA A 5 5.92 -0.46 -3.95
CA ALA A 5 6.52 0.75 -3.41
C ALA A 5 7.36 1.51 -4.45
N ILE A 6 8.12 0.79 -5.30
CA ILE A 6 8.86 1.39 -6.42
C ILE A 6 7.90 2.07 -7.40
N LEU A 7 6.85 1.37 -7.84
CA LEU A 7 5.87 1.92 -8.77
C LEU A 7 5.14 3.12 -8.18
N GLY A 8 4.77 3.07 -6.89
CA GLY A 8 4.12 4.17 -6.19
C GLY A 8 4.96 5.44 -6.16
N LEU A 9 6.26 5.34 -5.89
CA LEU A 9 7.17 6.48 -5.94
C LEU A 9 7.41 7.00 -7.36
N LEU A 10 7.56 6.10 -8.33
CA LEU A 10 7.75 6.47 -9.73
C LEU A 10 6.50 7.08 -10.36
N LYS A 11 5.32 6.84 -9.79
CA LYS A 11 4.07 7.51 -10.18
C LYS A 11 4.08 9.01 -9.85
N GLU A 12 4.86 9.43 -8.88
CA GLU A 12 5.00 10.83 -8.50
C GLU A 12 5.98 11.57 -9.39
N ARG A 13 7.13 10.96 -9.67
CA ARG A 13 8.17 11.54 -10.51
C ARG A 13 9.20 10.49 -10.94
N THR A 14 9.93 10.80 -11.98
CA THR A 14 11.11 10.02 -12.38
C THR A 14 12.22 10.13 -11.34
N MET A 15 12.93 9.02 -11.06
CA MET A 15 13.98 8.98 -10.03
C MET A 15 15.17 8.13 -10.47
N HIS A 16 16.36 8.49 -9.97
CA HIS A 16 17.52 7.61 -10.00
C HIS A 16 17.39 6.49 -8.95
N GLY A 17 18.06 5.35 -9.14
CA GLY A 17 18.03 4.24 -8.19
C GLY A 17 18.45 4.63 -6.77
N TYR A 18 19.43 5.54 -6.62
CA TYR A 18 19.80 6.08 -5.31
C TYR A 18 18.66 6.91 -4.66
N GLN A 19 18.00 7.77 -5.46
CA GLN A 19 16.85 8.54 -4.96
C GLN A 19 15.69 7.64 -4.56
N LEU A 20 15.40 6.60 -5.36
CA LEU A 20 14.40 5.59 -5.01
C LEU A 20 14.69 4.94 -3.66
N LYS A 21 15.95 4.51 -3.41
CA LYS A 21 16.31 3.95 -2.11
C LYS A 21 16.06 4.92 -0.97
N LYS A 22 16.48 6.19 -1.13
CA LYS A 22 16.30 7.22 -0.12
C LYS A 22 14.81 7.48 0.13
N GLN A 23 14.01 7.64 -0.92
CA GLN A 23 12.57 7.89 -0.80
C GLN A 23 11.80 6.68 -0.24
N LEU A 24 12.21 5.44 -0.57
CA LEU A 24 11.67 4.24 0.05
C LEU A 24 11.96 4.21 1.55
N ALA A 25 13.18 4.58 1.97
CA ALA A 25 13.53 4.68 3.39
C ALA A 25 12.74 5.78 4.11
N GLU A 26 12.49 6.93 3.47
CA GLU A 26 11.68 8.01 4.03
C GLU A 26 10.19 7.63 4.12
N ALA A 27 9.64 7.00 3.08
CA ALA A 27 8.22 6.63 3.03
C ALA A 27 7.86 5.44 3.94
N LEU A 28 8.80 4.50 4.11
CA LEU A 28 8.55 3.20 4.77
C LEU A 28 9.47 2.98 5.98
N GLY A 29 10.33 3.93 6.30
CA GLY A 29 11.58 3.81 7.01
C GLY A 29 11.54 3.24 8.42
N THR A 30 10.44 3.32 9.16
CA THR A 30 10.39 2.77 10.52
C THR A 30 10.03 1.29 10.54
N PHE A 31 9.42 0.76 9.48
CA PHE A 31 8.92 -0.61 9.46
C PHE A 31 9.46 -1.45 8.28
N TRP A 32 10.16 -0.84 7.31
CA TRP A 32 10.74 -1.59 6.21
C TRP A 32 12.02 -0.97 5.64
N GLN A 33 13.14 -1.67 5.80
CA GLN A 33 14.42 -1.27 5.23
C GLN A 33 14.67 -1.96 3.89
N VAL A 34 14.92 -1.18 2.85
CA VAL A 34 15.21 -1.66 1.51
C VAL A 34 16.71 -1.60 1.24
N SER A 35 17.31 -2.76 0.93
CA SER A 35 18.73 -2.85 0.55
C SER A 35 18.92 -2.58 -0.96
N TYR A 36 20.12 -2.20 -1.38
CA TYR A 36 20.47 -2.14 -2.80
C TYR A 36 20.40 -3.51 -3.47
N GLY A 37 20.73 -4.59 -2.73
CA GLY A 37 20.65 -5.96 -3.20
C GLY A 37 19.23 -6.41 -3.56
N SER A 38 18.20 -5.82 -2.94
CA SER A 38 16.80 -6.09 -3.29
C SER A 38 16.23 -5.11 -4.33
N LEU A 39 16.65 -3.84 -4.29
CA LEU A 39 16.10 -2.78 -5.14
C LEU A 39 16.44 -2.99 -6.62
N TYR A 40 17.70 -3.22 -6.97
CA TYR A 40 18.08 -3.34 -8.38
C TYR A 40 17.52 -4.59 -9.08
N PRO A 41 17.47 -5.78 -8.45
CA PRO A 41 16.75 -6.92 -9.01
C PRO A 41 15.26 -6.64 -9.22
N ALA A 42 14.58 -5.93 -8.30
CA ALA A 42 13.19 -5.53 -8.47
C ALA A 42 13.00 -4.58 -9.66
N LEU A 43 13.84 -3.56 -9.79
CA LEU A 43 13.85 -2.66 -10.95
C LEU A 43 14.09 -3.42 -12.27
N LYS A 44 15.00 -4.39 -12.27
CA LYS A 44 15.24 -5.24 -13.46
C LYS A 44 14.02 -6.06 -13.85
N ARG A 45 13.30 -6.64 -12.87
CA ARG A 45 12.05 -7.37 -13.13
C ARG A 45 10.96 -6.45 -13.68
N LEU A 46 10.73 -5.29 -13.05
CA LEU A 46 9.76 -4.30 -13.52
C LEU A 46 10.04 -3.80 -14.93
N ARG A 47 11.32 -3.62 -15.28
CA ARG A 47 11.72 -3.29 -16.65
C ARG A 47 11.44 -4.43 -17.63
N LYS A 48 11.73 -5.68 -17.25
CA LYS A 48 11.43 -6.85 -18.09
C LYS A 48 9.93 -6.99 -18.33
N GLN A 49 9.10 -6.61 -17.37
CA GLN A 49 7.63 -6.60 -17.46
C GLN A 49 7.09 -5.38 -18.23
N GLY A 50 7.95 -4.45 -18.64
CA GLY A 50 7.53 -3.20 -19.29
C GLY A 50 6.84 -2.20 -18.36
N ALA A 51 6.82 -2.44 -17.04
CA ALA A 51 6.19 -1.57 -16.05
C ALA A 51 7.04 -0.32 -15.72
N VAL A 52 8.35 -0.41 -15.92
CA VAL A 52 9.31 0.69 -15.71
C VAL A 52 10.26 0.75 -16.91
N GLU A 53 10.56 1.94 -17.33
CA GLU A 53 11.58 2.20 -18.37
C GLU A 53 12.74 3.02 -17.83
N MET A 54 13.89 2.96 -18.52
CA MET A 54 15.01 3.84 -18.27
C MET A 54 14.96 5.01 -19.26
N VAL A 55 15.05 6.22 -18.71
CA VAL A 55 15.13 7.44 -19.51
C VAL A 55 16.48 8.12 -19.28
N PHE A 56 17.03 8.70 -20.34
CA PHE A 56 18.27 9.45 -20.28
C PHE A 56 17.93 10.94 -20.36
N PRO A 57 18.28 11.75 -19.34
CA PRO A 57 18.07 13.19 -19.41
C PRO A 57 18.82 13.77 -20.62
N LYS A 58 18.14 14.58 -21.43
CA LYS A 58 18.78 15.32 -22.51
C LYS A 58 19.74 16.34 -21.89
N GLY A 59 21.05 16.26 -22.22
CA GLY A 59 22.04 17.27 -21.86
C GLY A 59 23.14 16.88 -20.88
N ASP A 60 23.07 15.77 -20.20
CA ASP A 60 24.08 15.36 -19.20
C ASP A 60 24.95 14.21 -19.72
N VAL A 61 25.93 14.55 -20.57
CA VAL A 61 26.84 13.57 -21.23
C VAL A 61 27.83 12.98 -20.21
N VAL A 62 28.07 13.64 -19.07
CA VAL A 62 29.16 13.31 -18.14
C VAL A 62 28.75 12.35 -17.03
N ARG A 63 27.46 12.22 -16.68
CA ARG A 63 26.97 11.28 -15.67
C ARG A 63 25.73 10.55 -16.15
N ARG A 64 25.91 9.45 -16.89
CA ARG A 64 24.82 8.50 -17.23
C ARG A 64 24.26 7.85 -15.98
N LYS A 65 23.49 8.60 -15.18
CA LYS A 65 22.73 8.02 -14.08
C LYS A 65 21.45 7.43 -14.64
N ASN A 66 21.23 6.15 -14.40
CA ASN A 66 20.00 5.47 -14.80
C ASN A 66 18.79 6.11 -14.09
N VAL A 67 17.98 6.86 -14.82
CA VAL A 67 16.72 7.43 -14.36
C VAL A 67 15.59 6.47 -14.73
N TYR A 68 14.72 6.16 -13.79
CA TYR A 68 13.59 5.27 -13.97
C TYR A 68 12.30 6.06 -14.05
N ARG A 69 11.41 5.64 -14.94
CA ARG A 69 10.07 6.21 -15.13
C ARG A 69 9.05 5.06 -15.14
N ILE A 70 7.89 5.26 -14.51
CA ILE A 70 6.76 4.35 -14.65
C ILE A 70 6.16 4.48 -16.05
N THR A 71 5.70 3.37 -16.61
CA THR A 71 4.96 3.32 -17.87
C THR A 71 3.47 3.20 -17.60
N GLU A 72 2.64 3.26 -18.65
CA GLU A 72 1.20 3.00 -18.54
C GLU A 72 0.91 1.58 -18.01
N LEU A 73 1.66 0.57 -18.47
CA LEU A 73 1.60 -0.79 -17.92
C LEU A 73 1.96 -0.83 -16.44
N GLY A 74 2.95 -0.02 -16.03
CA GLY A 74 3.34 0.13 -14.63
C GLY A 74 2.25 0.77 -13.78
N GLU A 75 1.55 1.79 -14.29
CA GLU A 75 0.42 2.39 -13.59
C GLU A 75 -0.73 1.42 -13.39
N GLN A 76 -1.05 0.61 -14.41
CA GLN A 76 -2.06 -0.45 -14.31
C GLN A 76 -1.63 -1.54 -13.31
N ALA A 77 -0.36 -1.94 -13.33
CA ALA A 77 0.18 -2.91 -12.38
C ALA A 77 0.12 -2.38 -10.94
N PHE A 78 0.50 -1.11 -10.74
CA PHE A 78 0.40 -0.42 -9.45
C PHE A 78 -1.05 -0.43 -8.92
N ALA A 79 -2.03 -0.02 -9.73
CA ALA A 79 -3.43 0.01 -9.34
C ALA A 79 -3.92 -1.37 -8.89
N ARG A 80 -3.63 -2.42 -9.69
CA ARG A 80 -3.96 -3.81 -9.32
C ARG A 80 -3.31 -4.25 -8.02
N MET A 81 -2.02 -3.92 -7.81
CA MET A 81 -1.29 -4.33 -6.60
C MET A 81 -1.82 -3.64 -5.34
N VAL A 82 -2.22 -2.36 -5.42
CA VAL A 82 -2.75 -1.64 -4.26
C VAL A 82 -4.15 -2.14 -3.89
N GLU A 83 -4.99 -2.43 -4.88
CA GLU A 83 -6.37 -2.89 -4.68
C GLU A 83 -6.47 -4.40 -4.40
N SER A 84 -5.42 -5.17 -4.73
CA SER A 84 -5.41 -6.63 -4.56
C SER A 84 -5.67 -7.03 -3.11
N PRO A 85 -6.47 -8.06 -2.84
CA PRO A 85 -6.62 -8.61 -1.50
C PRO A 85 -5.27 -9.04 -0.92
N ASP A 86 -5.08 -8.86 0.37
CA ASP A 86 -3.92 -9.43 1.06
C ASP A 86 -3.95 -10.95 0.93
N GLN A 87 -2.93 -11.52 0.32
CA GLN A 87 -2.74 -12.97 0.27
C GLN A 87 -2.06 -13.47 1.55
N GLY A 88 -2.57 -13.07 2.72
CA GLY A 88 -2.02 -13.55 3.97
C GLY A 88 -1.83 -12.48 5.04
N THR A 89 -1.43 -12.89 6.20
CA THR A 89 -1.26 -12.16 7.45
C THR A 89 -0.09 -11.17 7.48
N ASP A 90 0.41 -10.71 6.33
CA ASP A 90 1.56 -9.80 6.26
C ASP A 90 1.14 -8.37 6.59
N ASP A 91 1.34 -8.00 7.86
CA ASP A 91 1.12 -6.64 8.36
C ASP A 91 1.94 -5.60 7.59
N ASN A 92 3.16 -5.96 7.15
CA ASN A 92 4.01 -5.07 6.36
C ASN A 92 3.42 -4.81 4.97
N GLY A 93 2.79 -5.79 4.37
CA GLY A 93 2.10 -5.63 3.09
C GLY A 93 0.99 -4.59 3.14
N PHE A 94 0.17 -4.62 4.18
CA PHE A 94 -0.88 -3.62 4.38
C PHE A 94 -0.29 -2.22 4.61
N ARG A 95 0.73 -2.09 5.47
CA ARG A 95 1.41 -0.80 5.75
C ARG A 95 1.98 -0.17 4.48
N VAL A 96 2.62 -0.97 3.62
CA VAL A 96 3.12 -0.49 2.33
C VAL A 96 1.99 0.02 1.44
N ARG A 97 0.87 -0.69 1.33
CA ARG A 97 -0.30 -0.21 0.57
C ARG A 97 -0.83 1.09 1.13
N LEU A 98 -0.99 1.19 2.44
CA LEU A 98 -1.48 2.37 3.13
C LEU A 98 -0.64 3.61 2.82
N ALA A 99 0.68 3.49 2.74
CA ALA A 99 1.58 4.59 2.37
C ALA A 99 1.28 5.19 0.98
N PHE A 100 0.61 4.43 0.11
CA PHE A 100 0.25 4.85 -1.25
C PHE A 100 -1.25 5.06 -1.46
N PHE A 101 -2.07 5.07 -0.41
CA PHE A 101 -3.53 5.26 -0.49
C PHE A 101 -3.95 6.57 -1.16
N ARG A 102 -3.10 7.60 -1.11
CA ARG A 102 -3.34 8.87 -1.82
C ARG A 102 -3.59 8.71 -3.33
N HIS A 103 -3.10 7.63 -3.93
CA HIS A 103 -3.28 7.32 -5.34
C HIS A 103 -4.56 6.54 -5.65
N LEU A 104 -5.31 6.13 -4.63
CA LEU A 104 -6.58 5.43 -4.75
C LEU A 104 -7.77 6.38 -4.63
N LYS A 105 -8.89 5.99 -5.24
CA LYS A 105 -10.19 6.60 -4.98
C LYS A 105 -10.66 6.28 -3.55
N PRO A 106 -11.46 7.15 -2.92
CA PRO A 106 -11.95 6.91 -1.56
C PRO A 106 -12.63 5.55 -1.37
N GLU A 107 -13.45 5.14 -2.33
CA GLU A 107 -14.18 3.88 -2.28
C GLU A 107 -13.21 2.67 -2.27
N ALA A 108 -12.15 2.74 -3.08
CA ALA A 108 -11.11 1.70 -3.11
C ALA A 108 -10.31 1.64 -1.80
N ARG A 109 -10.01 2.80 -1.19
CA ARG A 109 -9.35 2.87 0.13
C ARG A 109 -10.19 2.19 1.20
N ILE A 110 -11.49 2.53 1.27
CA ILE A 110 -12.44 1.93 2.20
C ILE A 110 -12.47 0.41 1.98
N GLY A 111 -12.63 -0.06 0.76
CA GLY A 111 -12.68 -1.49 0.47
C GLY A 111 -11.41 -2.26 0.86
N VAL A 112 -10.22 -1.65 0.72
CA VAL A 112 -8.96 -2.27 1.19
C VAL A 112 -8.93 -2.35 2.72
N MET A 113 -9.34 -1.30 3.42
CA MET A 113 -9.37 -1.27 4.88
C MET A 113 -10.41 -2.23 5.47
N GLU A 114 -11.59 -2.32 4.86
CA GLU A 114 -12.65 -3.24 5.28
C GLU A 114 -12.22 -4.71 5.15
N ARG A 115 -11.65 -5.09 4.02
CA ARG A 115 -11.10 -6.46 3.84
C ARG A 115 -10.01 -6.77 4.87
N ARG A 116 -9.11 -5.81 5.16
CA ARG A 116 -8.10 -6.00 6.21
C ARG A 116 -8.73 -6.19 7.57
N LYS A 117 -9.75 -5.40 7.90
CA LYS A 117 -10.49 -5.53 9.17
C LYS A 117 -11.15 -6.90 9.31
N GLU A 118 -11.80 -7.40 8.27
CA GLU A 118 -12.41 -8.74 8.26
C GLU A 118 -11.38 -9.83 8.58
N MET A 119 -10.21 -9.77 7.92
CA MET A 119 -9.11 -10.71 8.20
C MET A 119 -8.63 -10.64 9.66
N LEU A 120 -8.54 -9.44 10.24
CA LEU A 120 -8.13 -9.26 11.63
C LEU A 120 -9.21 -9.75 12.61
N LEU A 121 -10.49 -9.60 12.30
CA LEU A 121 -11.59 -10.15 13.10
C LEU A 121 -11.54 -11.67 13.15
N ASP A 122 -11.28 -12.33 12.02
CA ASP A 122 -11.08 -13.78 11.98
C ASP A 122 -9.86 -14.19 12.82
N ARG A 123 -8.75 -13.47 12.66
CA ARG A 123 -7.51 -13.70 13.43
C ARG A 123 -7.73 -13.57 14.95
N VAL A 124 -8.47 -12.55 15.40
CA VAL A 124 -8.78 -12.37 16.84
C VAL A 124 -9.60 -13.55 17.36
N ARG A 125 -10.58 -14.00 16.59
CA ARG A 125 -11.39 -15.17 16.97
C ARG A 125 -10.51 -16.40 17.19
N ASP A 126 -9.67 -16.74 16.21
CA ASP A 126 -8.73 -17.85 16.28
C ASP A 126 -7.75 -17.73 17.46
N LEU A 127 -7.21 -16.53 17.70
CA LEU A 127 -6.31 -16.26 18.82
C LEU A 127 -7.01 -16.46 20.17
N LYS A 128 -8.26 -16.02 20.33
CA LYS A 128 -9.04 -16.19 21.55
C LYS A 128 -9.38 -17.67 21.82
N GLU A 129 -9.74 -18.42 20.78
CA GLU A 129 -9.97 -19.86 20.88
C GLU A 129 -8.71 -20.60 21.33
N ARG A 130 -7.57 -20.30 20.72
CA ARG A 130 -6.26 -20.85 21.14
C ARG A 130 -5.91 -20.46 22.57
N LEU A 131 -6.08 -19.19 22.94
CA LEU A 131 -5.82 -18.72 24.30
C LEU A 131 -6.65 -19.49 25.33
N ALA A 132 -7.94 -19.73 25.05
CA ALA A 132 -8.80 -20.51 25.91
C ALA A 132 -8.33 -21.98 26.05
N SER A 133 -7.95 -22.61 24.93
CA SER A 133 -7.52 -24.02 24.89
C SER A 133 -6.13 -24.28 25.51
N TYR A 134 -5.25 -23.31 25.48
CA TYR A 134 -3.87 -23.46 25.98
C TYR A 134 -3.64 -22.89 27.37
N ARG A 135 -4.61 -22.18 27.97
CA ARG A 135 -4.46 -21.42 29.21
C ARG A 135 -3.85 -22.23 30.37
N GLU A 136 -4.17 -23.52 30.48
CA GLU A 136 -3.67 -24.40 31.54
C GLU A 136 -2.44 -25.24 31.13
N ARG A 137 -2.01 -25.13 29.87
CA ARG A 137 -0.96 -25.98 29.27
C ARG A 137 0.34 -25.23 28.99
N VAL A 138 0.33 -23.90 29.14
CA VAL A 138 1.47 -23.06 28.84
C VAL A 138 1.92 -22.28 30.08
N ASP A 139 3.18 -21.90 30.09
CA ASP A 139 3.74 -21.04 31.14
C ASP A 139 3.19 -19.61 31.08
N GLY A 140 3.42 -18.83 32.15
CA GLY A 140 2.92 -17.47 32.30
C GLY A 140 3.44 -16.51 31.22
N TYR A 141 4.66 -16.68 30.70
CA TYR A 141 5.22 -15.82 29.65
C TYR A 141 4.55 -16.10 28.30
N THR A 142 4.38 -17.37 27.95
CA THR A 142 3.64 -17.79 26.76
C THR A 142 2.21 -17.29 26.79
N LEU A 143 1.52 -17.42 27.95
CA LEU A 143 0.18 -16.88 28.12
C LEU A 143 0.12 -15.36 27.95
N SER A 144 1.10 -14.64 28.51
CA SER A 144 1.20 -13.19 28.35
C SER A 144 1.40 -12.78 26.90
N LEU A 145 2.27 -13.49 26.15
CA LEU A 145 2.49 -13.25 24.73
C LEU A 145 1.22 -13.50 23.90
N MET A 146 0.47 -14.56 24.20
CA MET A 146 -0.79 -14.85 23.51
C MET A 146 -1.84 -13.75 23.77
N ARG A 147 -1.97 -13.25 25.00
CA ARG A 147 -2.85 -12.13 25.34
C ARG A 147 -2.44 -10.85 24.58
N HIS A 148 -1.15 -10.54 24.60
CA HIS A 148 -0.62 -9.39 23.86
C HIS A 148 -0.97 -9.48 22.36
N GLY A 149 -0.92 -10.68 21.76
CA GLY A 149 -1.33 -10.90 20.38
C GLY A 149 -2.81 -10.60 20.12
N VAL A 150 -3.69 -10.92 21.07
CA VAL A 150 -5.11 -10.54 21.00
C VAL A 150 -5.27 -9.03 21.11
N ASP A 151 -4.68 -8.41 22.15
CA ASP A 151 -4.83 -6.98 22.44
C ASP A 151 -4.34 -6.11 21.28
N THR A 152 -3.18 -6.43 20.70
CA THR A 152 -2.64 -5.70 19.54
C THR A 152 -3.52 -5.83 18.31
N THR A 153 -4.10 -7.02 18.07
CA THR A 153 -4.99 -7.22 16.93
C THR A 153 -6.31 -6.46 17.10
N GLU A 154 -6.85 -6.40 18.32
CA GLU A 154 -8.04 -5.59 18.62
C GLU A 154 -7.77 -4.08 18.47
N GLN A 155 -6.59 -3.62 18.88
CA GLN A 155 -6.18 -2.22 18.66
C GLN A 155 -6.07 -1.87 17.16
N ASP A 156 -5.53 -2.78 16.36
CA ASP A 156 -5.44 -2.60 14.90
C ASP A 156 -6.85 -2.54 14.26
N ILE A 157 -7.80 -3.36 14.74
CA ILE A 157 -9.19 -3.30 14.28
C ILE A 157 -9.84 -1.96 14.62
N ALA A 158 -9.66 -1.46 15.85
CA ALA A 158 -10.21 -0.17 16.28
C ALA A 158 -9.62 0.98 15.45
N TRP A 159 -8.32 0.95 15.20
CA TRP A 159 -7.64 1.92 14.36
C TRP A 159 -8.17 1.93 12.91
N LEU A 160 -8.39 0.75 12.31
CA LEU A 160 -9.00 0.64 10.98
C LEU A 160 -10.42 1.18 10.96
N ASP A 161 -11.22 0.93 11.98
CA ASP A 161 -12.58 1.48 12.10
C ASP A 161 -12.57 3.01 12.09
N ASP A 162 -11.65 3.62 12.81
CA ASP A 162 -11.55 5.08 12.85
C ASP A 162 -11.09 5.67 11.51
N MET A 163 -10.16 4.99 10.82
CA MET A 163 -9.75 5.39 9.47
C MET A 163 -10.89 5.26 8.45
N ILE A 164 -11.65 4.17 8.48
CA ILE A 164 -12.81 3.96 7.61
C ILE A 164 -13.87 5.05 7.85
N LYS A 165 -14.18 5.33 9.13
CA LYS A 165 -15.12 6.40 9.50
C LYS A 165 -14.66 7.77 8.99
N ALA A 166 -13.36 8.08 9.13
CA ALA A 166 -12.78 9.33 8.65
C ALA A 166 -12.87 9.45 7.11
N GLU A 167 -12.54 8.38 6.37
CA GLU A 167 -12.62 8.38 4.92
C GLU A 167 -14.06 8.51 4.41
N ARG A 168 -15.04 7.85 5.04
CA ARG A 168 -16.46 7.98 4.73
C ARG A 168 -16.96 9.42 4.94
N ARG A 169 -16.63 10.06 6.08
CA ARG A 169 -16.98 11.47 6.35
C ARG A 169 -16.40 12.42 5.30
N ALA A 170 -15.14 12.20 4.90
CA ALA A 170 -14.48 12.99 3.87
C ALA A 170 -15.13 12.84 2.49
N THR A 171 -15.72 11.68 2.22
CA THR A 171 -16.42 11.38 0.96
C THR A 171 -17.83 11.98 0.95
N ASP A 172 -18.57 11.87 2.05
CA ASP A 172 -19.96 12.40 2.18
C ASP A 172 -19.99 13.94 2.17
N GLY A 173 -18.94 14.58 2.74
CA GLY A 173 -18.80 16.04 2.75
C GLY A 173 -18.37 16.68 1.41
N ARG A 174 -18.02 15.90 0.40
CA ARG A 174 -17.65 16.44 -0.92
C ARG A 174 -18.91 16.74 -1.75
N PRO A 175 -19.11 18.01 -2.20
CA PRO A 175 -20.23 18.35 -3.07
C PRO A 175 -20.11 17.50 -4.35
N LYS A 176 -21.16 16.71 -4.66
CA LYS A 176 -21.24 15.94 -5.91
C LYS A 176 -21.05 16.91 -7.08
N ARG A 177 -19.92 16.82 -7.79
CA ARG A 177 -19.67 17.59 -9.03
C ARG A 177 -20.85 17.35 -9.97
N ARG A 178 -21.71 18.35 -10.11
CA ARG A 178 -22.81 18.35 -11.09
C ARG A 178 -22.22 18.01 -12.46
N ARG A 179 -22.60 16.88 -13.03
CA ARG A 179 -22.39 16.59 -14.44
C ARG A 179 -23.02 17.72 -15.24
N SER A 180 -22.20 18.57 -15.82
CA SER A 180 -22.65 19.56 -16.81
C SER A 180 -23.20 18.80 -18.00
N THR A 181 -24.51 18.71 -18.09
CA THR A 181 -25.21 18.29 -19.32
C THR A 181 -25.06 19.42 -20.33
N LYS A 182 -24.10 19.26 -21.23
CA LYS A 182 -23.97 20.11 -22.42
C LYS A 182 -25.22 19.89 -23.30
N LYS A 183 -26.21 20.76 -23.14
CA LYS A 183 -27.34 20.89 -24.11
C LYS A 183 -26.72 21.23 -25.46
N LYS A 184 -26.77 20.30 -26.41
CA LYS A 184 -26.60 20.61 -27.83
C LYS A 184 -27.78 21.46 -28.22
N GLY A 185 -27.57 22.75 -28.48
CA GLY A 185 -28.48 23.61 -29.15
C GLY A 185 -28.58 23.16 -30.60
N VAL A 186 -29.73 22.68 -30.98
CA VAL A 186 -30.14 22.54 -32.36
C VAL A 186 -30.59 23.94 -32.78
N THR A 187 -29.95 24.52 -33.78
CA THR A 187 -30.41 25.69 -34.48
C THR A 187 -30.94 25.23 -35.84
N ALA A 188 -32.16 25.60 -36.09
CA ALA A 188 -32.87 25.46 -37.34
C ALA A 188 -32.23 26.35 -38.42
#